data_b5d2fff1da8cff31117bc5bcbeef64da
#
_entry.id   b5d2fff1da8cff31117bc5bcbeef64da
#
_cell.length_a   1.000
_cell.length_b   1.000
_cell.length_c   1.000
_cell.angle_alpha   90.00
_cell.angle_beta   90.00
_cell.angle_gamma   90.00
#
_symmetry.space_group_name_H-M   'P 1'
#
loop_
_entity.id
_entity.type
_entity.pdbx_description
1 polymer ?
#
loop_
_entity_poly.entity_id
_entity_poly.type
_entity_poly.pdbx_seq_one_letter_code
_entity_poly.pdbx_strand_id
1 'polypeptide(L)'
;DQDQKNAEHQAMSQKMYGVVTDYQSRTAFVVPEILAADKATLAQYFSEKKELELYRGLVDEILRTKEHVLSAEMEKLVAMTGEMAQTPEQVYSIINNADLIYPEIEDENGEKVRLSHGNFVPFEESGDRRVRKDAFEKMYQTYKQYLNTLASLYSGNIKQQNFHAKARKYASSLEA
;
A
#
# COMPACT_ATOMS: atom_id res chain seq x y z
N ASP A 1 -8.39 5.44 11.17
CA ASP A 1 -7.41 5.26 12.28
C ASP A 1 -6.90 6.59 12.85
N GLN A 2 -7.80 7.40 13.39
CA GLN A 2 -7.42 8.70 13.99
C GLN A 2 -6.76 8.56 15.37
N ASP A 3 -7.01 7.47 16.08
CA ASP A 3 -6.39 7.19 17.38
C ASP A 3 -6.22 5.68 17.58
N GLN A 4 -5.04 5.19 17.31
CA GLN A 4 -4.68 3.78 17.47
C GLN A 4 -4.56 3.35 18.95
N LYS A 5 -4.56 4.28 19.89
CA LYS A 5 -4.55 3.98 21.33
C LYS A 5 -5.95 3.80 21.89
N ASN A 6 -6.98 4.19 21.15
CA ASN A 6 -8.37 4.06 21.57
C ASN A 6 -8.89 2.64 21.30
N ALA A 7 -9.25 1.92 22.37
CA ALA A 7 -9.74 0.55 22.29
C ALA A 7 -11.04 0.41 21.47
N GLU A 8 -11.92 1.42 21.48
CA GLU A 8 -13.16 1.41 20.69
C GLU A 8 -12.85 1.54 19.19
N HIS A 9 -11.90 2.41 18.83
CA HIS A 9 -11.48 2.55 17.42
C HIS A 9 -10.80 1.28 16.91
N GLN A 10 -9.98 0.63 17.74
CA GLN A 10 -9.40 -0.67 17.40
C GLN A 10 -10.47 -1.74 17.20
N ALA A 11 -11.45 -1.82 18.10
CA ALA A 11 -12.55 -2.78 17.98
C ALA A 11 -13.41 -2.53 16.72
N MET A 12 -13.68 -1.27 16.37
CA MET A 12 -14.38 -0.91 15.13
C MET A 12 -13.57 -1.30 13.88
N SER A 13 -12.26 -1.04 13.85
CA SER A 13 -11.38 -1.48 12.78
C SER A 13 -11.40 -3.00 12.61
N GLN A 14 -11.25 -3.76 13.70
CA GLN A 14 -11.31 -5.23 13.65
C GLN A 14 -12.65 -5.74 13.11
N LYS A 15 -13.75 -5.15 13.58
CA LYS A 15 -15.09 -5.50 13.09
C LYS A 15 -15.23 -5.21 11.60
N MET A 16 -14.70 -4.08 11.12
CA MET A 16 -14.72 -3.74 9.70
C MET A 16 -13.88 -4.69 8.86
N TYR A 17 -12.69 -5.08 9.34
CA TYR A 17 -11.88 -6.12 8.69
C TYR A 17 -12.64 -7.45 8.57
N GLY A 18 -13.38 -7.85 9.60
CA GLY A 18 -14.23 -9.05 9.55
C GLY A 18 -15.30 -8.95 8.47
N VAL A 19 -15.98 -7.81 8.35
CA VAL A 19 -16.98 -7.57 7.29
C VAL A 19 -16.36 -7.62 5.90
N VAL A 20 -15.21 -6.97 5.70
CA VAL A 20 -14.48 -6.98 4.43
C VAL A 20 -14.06 -8.40 4.05
N THR A 21 -13.54 -9.17 5.01
CA THR A 21 -13.13 -10.57 4.78
C THR A 21 -14.30 -11.46 4.40
N ASP A 22 -15.45 -11.32 5.08
CA ASP A 22 -16.67 -12.06 4.73
C ASP A 22 -17.16 -11.70 3.33
N TYR A 23 -17.17 -10.40 2.98
CA TYR A 23 -17.51 -9.95 1.64
C TYR A 23 -16.57 -10.53 0.57
N GLN A 24 -15.25 -10.44 0.80
CA GLN A 24 -14.26 -11.00 -0.13
C GLN A 24 -14.43 -12.51 -0.31
N SER A 25 -14.70 -13.24 0.77
CA SER A 25 -14.95 -14.68 0.70
C SER A 25 -16.19 -15.01 -0.11
N ARG A 26 -17.28 -14.25 0.07
CA ARG A 26 -18.55 -14.45 -0.67
C ARG A 26 -18.46 -14.09 -2.14
N THR A 27 -17.56 -13.17 -2.51
CA THR A 27 -17.37 -12.72 -3.89
C THR A 27 -16.17 -13.35 -4.58
N ALA A 28 -15.44 -14.22 -3.91
CA ALA A 28 -14.21 -14.83 -4.42
C ALA A 28 -14.41 -15.64 -5.74
N PHE A 29 -15.63 -16.07 -6.04
CA PHE A 29 -15.95 -16.80 -7.25
C PHE A 29 -16.07 -15.93 -8.51
N VAL A 30 -16.29 -14.62 -8.35
CA VAL A 30 -16.60 -13.70 -9.47
C VAL A 30 -15.45 -13.63 -10.47
N VAL A 31 -14.23 -13.40 -10.01
CA VAL A 31 -13.05 -13.30 -10.89
C VAL A 31 -12.77 -14.62 -11.62
N PRO A 32 -12.73 -15.79 -10.95
CA PRO A 32 -12.59 -17.09 -11.61
C PRO A 32 -13.68 -17.37 -12.67
N GLU A 33 -14.93 -17.00 -12.43
CA GLU A 33 -16.01 -17.18 -13.40
C GLU A 33 -15.82 -16.29 -14.64
N ILE A 34 -15.43 -15.02 -14.46
CA ILE A 34 -15.11 -14.12 -15.58
C ILE A 34 -13.93 -14.68 -16.40
N LEU A 35 -12.89 -15.16 -15.74
CA LEU A 35 -11.71 -15.75 -16.40
C LEU A 35 -12.03 -17.05 -17.13
N ALA A 36 -12.99 -17.83 -16.64
CA ALA A 36 -13.45 -19.07 -17.28
C ALA A 36 -14.32 -18.82 -18.51
N ALA A 37 -15.04 -17.70 -18.57
CA ALA A 37 -15.90 -17.36 -19.69
C ALA A 37 -15.08 -17.11 -20.96
N ASP A 38 -15.61 -17.54 -22.11
CA ASP A 38 -15.04 -17.21 -23.40
C ASP A 38 -15.46 -15.81 -23.88
N LYS A 39 -14.70 -15.26 -24.83
CA LYS A 39 -14.95 -13.91 -25.35
C LYS A 39 -16.32 -13.74 -26.00
N ALA A 40 -16.86 -14.80 -26.63
CA ALA A 40 -18.17 -14.74 -27.31
C ALA A 40 -19.29 -14.64 -26.28
N THR A 41 -19.22 -15.45 -25.22
CA THR A 41 -20.17 -15.42 -24.10
C THR A 41 -20.19 -14.06 -23.41
N LEU A 42 -19.02 -13.48 -23.13
CA LEU A 42 -18.94 -12.14 -22.52
C LEU A 42 -19.50 -11.05 -23.45
N ALA A 43 -19.19 -11.12 -24.75
CA ALA A 43 -19.74 -10.18 -25.74
C ALA A 43 -21.28 -10.29 -25.82
N GLN A 44 -21.82 -11.50 -25.75
CA GLN A 44 -23.25 -11.73 -25.69
C GLN A 44 -23.88 -11.08 -24.47
N TYR A 45 -23.34 -11.29 -23.27
CA TYR A 45 -23.86 -10.68 -22.04
C TYR A 45 -23.86 -9.15 -22.10
N PHE A 46 -22.82 -8.54 -22.60
CA PHE A 46 -22.76 -7.09 -22.81
C PHE A 46 -23.80 -6.59 -23.85
N SER A 47 -24.11 -7.40 -24.88
CA SER A 47 -25.14 -7.05 -25.86
C SER A 47 -26.56 -7.17 -25.32
N GLU A 48 -26.80 -8.16 -24.46
CA GLU A 48 -28.12 -8.44 -23.87
C GLU A 48 -28.46 -7.50 -22.72
N LYS A 49 -27.47 -7.06 -21.96
CA LYS A 49 -27.63 -6.25 -20.74
C LYS A 49 -26.78 -5.00 -20.80
N LYS A 50 -27.38 -3.91 -21.25
CA LYS A 50 -26.69 -2.61 -21.40
C LYS A 50 -26.11 -2.08 -20.07
N GLU A 51 -26.71 -2.44 -18.93
CA GLU A 51 -26.27 -2.07 -17.60
C GLU A 51 -24.88 -2.62 -17.28
N LEU A 52 -24.48 -3.74 -17.92
CA LEU A 52 -23.15 -4.31 -17.76
C LEU A 52 -22.04 -3.44 -18.37
N GLU A 53 -22.39 -2.51 -19.26
CA GLU A 53 -21.42 -1.63 -19.90
C GLU A 53 -20.62 -0.80 -18.86
N LEU A 54 -21.24 -0.49 -17.72
CA LEU A 54 -20.58 0.15 -16.59
C LEU A 54 -19.37 -0.68 -16.08
N TYR A 55 -19.40 -1.98 -16.22
CA TYR A 55 -18.38 -2.90 -15.72
C TYR A 55 -17.40 -3.37 -16.80
N ARG A 56 -17.54 -2.87 -18.04
CA ARG A 56 -16.66 -3.29 -19.15
C ARG A 56 -15.18 -3.11 -18.80
N GLY A 57 -14.79 -1.94 -18.30
CA GLY A 57 -13.41 -1.67 -17.91
C GLY A 57 -12.88 -2.65 -16.84
N LEU A 58 -13.71 -3.00 -15.86
CA LEU A 58 -13.36 -3.99 -14.84
C LEU A 58 -13.17 -5.39 -15.45
N VAL A 59 -14.08 -5.80 -16.35
CA VAL A 59 -13.97 -7.11 -17.00
C VAL A 59 -12.75 -7.18 -17.90
N ASP A 60 -12.46 -6.13 -18.68
CA ASP A 60 -11.27 -6.06 -19.53
C ASP A 60 -9.98 -6.13 -18.70
N GLU A 61 -9.94 -5.46 -17.54
CA GLU A 61 -8.81 -5.53 -16.62
C GLU A 61 -8.63 -6.95 -16.05
N ILE A 62 -9.71 -7.61 -15.64
CA ILE A 62 -9.66 -9.00 -15.19
C ILE A 62 -9.16 -9.93 -16.31
N LEU A 63 -9.65 -9.76 -17.54
CA LEU A 63 -9.23 -10.58 -18.67
C LEU A 63 -7.75 -10.37 -19.04
N ARG A 64 -7.21 -9.17 -18.84
CA ARG A 64 -5.80 -8.86 -19.03
C ARG A 64 -4.90 -9.71 -18.11
N THR A 65 -5.37 -10.03 -16.91
CA THR A 65 -4.59 -10.85 -15.97
C THR A 65 -4.64 -12.35 -16.28
N LYS A 66 -5.44 -12.81 -17.24
CA LYS A 66 -5.71 -14.24 -17.50
C LYS A 66 -4.43 -15.06 -17.72
N GLU A 67 -3.45 -14.52 -18.44
CA GLU A 67 -2.19 -15.20 -18.75
C GLU A 67 -1.25 -15.29 -17.52
N HIS A 68 -1.54 -14.50 -16.49
CA HIS A 68 -0.76 -14.37 -15.27
C HIS A 68 -1.38 -15.10 -14.08
N VAL A 69 -2.53 -15.74 -14.27
CA VAL A 69 -3.16 -16.59 -13.25
C VAL A 69 -2.40 -17.91 -13.18
N LEU A 70 -2.02 -18.28 -11.96
CA LEU A 70 -1.30 -19.51 -11.68
C LEU A 70 -2.27 -20.68 -11.43
N SER A 71 -1.75 -21.91 -11.37
CA SER A 71 -2.54 -23.02 -10.87
C SER A 71 -2.96 -22.81 -9.42
N ALA A 72 -4.04 -23.44 -8.98
CA ALA A 72 -4.56 -23.29 -7.62
C ALA A 72 -3.49 -23.61 -6.54
N GLU A 73 -2.63 -24.59 -6.79
CA GLU A 73 -1.52 -24.95 -5.89
C GLU A 73 -0.45 -23.85 -5.82
N MET A 74 -0.10 -23.27 -6.98
CA MET A 74 0.85 -22.16 -7.05
C MET A 74 0.28 -20.88 -6.45
N GLU A 75 -1.00 -20.58 -6.68
CA GLU A 75 -1.68 -19.43 -6.03
C GLU A 75 -1.66 -19.58 -4.50
N LYS A 76 -1.93 -20.79 -4.00
CA LYS A 76 -1.84 -21.08 -2.57
C LYS A 76 -0.42 -20.86 -2.04
N LEU A 77 0.59 -21.33 -2.76
CA LEU A 77 2.00 -21.15 -2.36
C LEU A 77 2.38 -19.65 -2.34
N VAL A 78 2.00 -18.90 -3.37
CA VAL A 78 2.26 -17.46 -3.44
C VAL A 78 1.50 -16.73 -2.32
N ALA A 79 0.26 -17.09 -2.03
CA ALA A 79 -0.50 -16.53 -0.93
C ALA A 79 0.17 -16.74 0.44
N MET A 80 0.78 -17.92 0.66
CA MET A 80 1.52 -18.22 1.90
C MET A 80 2.76 -17.33 2.10
N THR A 81 3.31 -16.73 1.05
CA THR A 81 4.43 -15.78 1.17
C THR A 81 3.96 -14.38 1.60
N GLY A 82 2.67 -14.11 1.59
CA GLY A 82 2.11 -12.77 1.81
C GLY A 82 2.52 -12.15 3.15
N GLU A 83 2.47 -12.92 4.23
CA GLU A 83 2.88 -12.45 5.56
C GLU A 83 4.36 -12.05 5.61
N MET A 84 5.26 -12.89 5.05
CA MET A 84 6.68 -12.58 4.96
C MET A 84 6.94 -11.35 4.06
N ALA A 85 6.18 -11.23 3.00
CA ALA A 85 6.30 -10.16 2.03
C ALA A 85 5.97 -8.78 2.61
N GLN A 86 5.10 -8.70 3.62
CA GLN A 86 4.74 -7.45 4.30
C GLN A 86 5.79 -6.97 5.32
N THR A 87 6.75 -7.81 5.69
CA THR A 87 7.74 -7.48 6.72
C THR A 87 8.48 -6.16 6.47
N PRO A 88 8.98 -5.84 5.25
CA PRO A 88 9.67 -4.58 5.01
C PRO A 88 8.78 -3.36 5.26
N GLU A 89 7.51 -3.40 4.88
CA GLU A 89 6.54 -2.32 5.08
C GLU A 89 6.20 -2.17 6.57
N GLN A 90 5.97 -3.27 7.27
CA GLN A 90 5.69 -3.26 8.71
C GLN A 90 6.85 -2.66 9.50
N VAL A 91 8.09 -3.07 9.22
CA VAL A 91 9.28 -2.52 9.89
C VAL A 91 9.46 -1.05 9.55
N TYR A 92 9.25 -0.65 8.29
CA TYR A 92 9.27 0.76 7.92
C TYR A 92 8.22 1.57 8.70
N SER A 93 7.01 1.05 8.81
CA SER A 93 5.92 1.70 9.55
C SER A 93 6.26 1.88 11.02
N ILE A 94 6.85 0.87 11.67
CA ILE A 94 7.30 0.96 13.06
C ILE A 94 8.38 2.03 13.21
N ILE A 95 9.42 1.99 12.40
CA ILE A 95 10.49 2.99 12.43
C ILE A 95 9.90 4.40 12.24
N ASN A 96 9.10 4.59 11.19
CA ASN A 96 8.61 5.91 10.80
C ASN A 96 7.61 6.52 11.79
N ASN A 97 6.77 5.69 12.41
CA ASN A 97 5.67 6.16 13.23
C ASN A 97 5.91 6.03 14.76
N ALA A 98 6.91 5.22 15.16
CA ALA A 98 7.16 4.95 16.57
C ALA A 98 8.60 5.25 17.02
N ASP A 99 9.60 4.86 16.23
CA ASP A 99 11.00 4.88 16.67
C ASP A 99 11.73 6.17 16.31
N LEU A 100 11.34 6.86 15.22
CA LEU A 100 11.95 8.12 14.82
C LEU A 100 11.61 9.23 15.81
N ILE A 101 12.63 9.75 16.45
CA ILE A 101 12.52 10.92 17.33
C ILE A 101 13.11 12.11 16.60
N TYR A 102 12.24 13.03 16.22
CA TYR A 102 12.65 14.26 15.57
C TYR A 102 13.14 15.29 16.59
N PRO A 103 14.18 16.08 16.25
CA PRO A 103 14.68 17.13 17.12
C PRO A 103 13.71 18.31 17.22
N GLU A 104 13.99 19.20 18.17
CA GLU A 104 13.32 20.48 18.28
C GLU A 104 13.97 21.51 17.35
N ILE A 105 13.13 22.41 16.81
CA ILE A 105 13.52 23.62 16.11
C ILE A 105 12.96 24.84 16.84
N GLU A 106 13.48 26.01 16.57
CA GLU A 106 12.88 27.27 16.99
C GLU A 106 11.94 27.76 15.89
N ASP A 107 10.68 28.06 16.25
CA ASP A 107 9.69 28.63 15.34
C ASP A 107 9.98 30.12 15.04
N GLU A 108 9.04 30.79 14.38
CA GLU A 108 9.13 32.21 14.03
C GLU A 108 9.17 33.15 15.26
N ASN A 109 8.62 32.70 16.38
CA ASN A 109 8.56 33.44 17.63
C ASN A 109 9.75 33.12 18.56
N GLY A 110 10.62 32.19 18.17
CA GLY A 110 11.75 31.71 18.98
C GLY A 110 11.37 30.62 19.97
N GLU A 111 10.16 30.06 19.86
CA GLU A 111 9.71 28.95 20.71
C GLU A 111 10.23 27.61 20.18
N LYS A 112 10.63 26.74 21.12
CA LYS A 112 11.10 25.39 20.79
C LYS A 112 9.92 24.47 20.51
N VAL A 113 9.85 23.95 19.32
CA VAL A 113 8.81 23.02 18.88
C VAL A 113 9.45 21.75 18.32
N ARG A 114 9.02 20.58 18.78
CA ARG A 114 9.47 19.30 18.25
C ARG A 114 8.91 19.08 16.84
N LEU A 115 9.79 18.74 15.90
CA LEU A 115 9.40 18.35 14.55
C LEU A 115 8.57 17.05 14.57
N SER A 116 7.66 16.97 13.63
CA SER A 116 6.81 15.81 13.36
C SER A 116 6.38 15.83 11.90
N HIS A 117 5.84 14.73 11.40
CA HIS A 117 5.22 14.72 10.06
C HIS A 117 4.09 15.74 9.92
N GLY A 118 3.34 15.97 10.99
CA GLY A 118 2.19 16.88 10.98
C GLY A 118 2.56 18.35 10.89
N ASN A 119 3.73 18.76 11.39
CA ASN A 119 4.15 20.18 11.39
C ASN A 119 5.31 20.48 10.43
N PHE A 120 5.86 19.46 9.76
CA PHE A 120 6.97 19.66 8.83
C PHE A 120 6.60 20.58 7.66
N VAL A 121 5.49 20.30 6.97
CA VAL A 121 5.01 21.13 5.85
C VAL A 121 4.70 22.57 6.28
N PRO A 122 3.95 22.81 7.37
CA PRO A 122 3.78 24.17 7.91
C PRO A 122 5.10 24.93 8.14
N PHE A 123 6.14 24.26 8.66
CA PHE A 123 7.45 24.90 8.85
C PHE A 123 8.18 25.15 7.52
N GLU A 124 8.02 24.28 6.51
CA GLU A 124 8.54 24.51 5.15
C GLU A 124 7.86 25.68 4.42
N GLU A 125 6.62 26.01 4.80
CA GLU A 125 5.85 27.14 4.26
C GLU A 125 6.05 28.45 5.07
N SER A 126 6.84 28.40 6.15
CA SER A 126 7.12 29.58 6.98
C SER A 126 7.67 30.75 6.19
N GLY A 127 7.28 31.98 6.52
CA GLY A 127 7.88 33.20 6.02
C GLY A 127 9.36 33.35 6.39
N ASP A 128 9.77 32.81 7.54
CA ASP A 128 11.14 32.84 8.03
C ASP A 128 12.02 31.74 7.39
N ARG A 129 13.01 32.17 6.61
CA ARG A 129 13.94 31.25 5.94
C ARG A 129 14.73 30.39 6.93
N ARG A 130 15.03 30.89 8.13
CA ARG A 130 15.74 30.14 9.18
C ARG A 130 14.90 28.93 9.60
N VAL A 131 13.61 29.12 9.86
CA VAL A 131 12.68 28.08 10.24
C VAL A 131 12.58 27.01 9.14
N ARG A 132 12.39 27.41 7.87
CA ARG A 132 12.34 26.47 6.74
C ARG A 132 13.62 25.63 6.64
N LYS A 133 14.78 26.29 6.74
CA LYS A 133 16.08 25.61 6.66
C LYS A 133 16.26 24.61 7.80
N ASP A 134 15.97 25.03 9.04
CA ASP A 134 16.10 24.18 10.21
C ASP A 134 15.15 22.97 10.14
N ALA A 135 13.91 23.17 9.73
CA ALA A 135 12.95 22.10 9.55
C ALA A 135 13.45 21.07 8.53
N PHE A 136 13.87 21.52 7.34
CA PHE A 136 14.41 20.67 6.29
C PHE A 136 15.64 19.90 6.75
N GLU A 137 16.66 20.59 7.23
CA GLU A 137 17.92 19.96 7.59
C GLU A 137 17.74 18.95 8.72
N LYS A 138 17.01 19.28 9.77
CA LYS A 138 16.82 18.41 10.93
C LYS A 138 15.92 17.22 10.63
N MET A 139 14.87 17.40 9.81
CA MET A 139 14.04 16.28 9.36
C MET A 139 14.89 15.25 8.61
N TYR A 140 15.62 15.69 7.58
CA TYR A 140 16.42 14.77 6.76
C TYR A 140 17.67 14.24 7.45
N GLN A 141 18.26 14.97 8.41
CA GLN A 141 19.32 14.43 9.26
C GLN A 141 18.84 13.26 10.11
N THR A 142 17.60 13.31 10.59
CA THR A 142 16.98 12.18 11.31
C THR A 142 16.89 10.95 10.41
N TYR A 143 16.37 11.08 9.20
CA TYR A 143 16.32 9.96 8.25
C TYR A 143 17.70 9.44 7.85
N LYS A 144 18.69 10.31 7.70
CA LYS A 144 20.07 9.90 7.36
C LYS A 144 20.70 8.96 8.37
N GLN A 145 20.30 9.00 9.63
CA GLN A 145 20.79 8.07 10.66
C GLN A 145 20.34 6.62 10.38
N TYR A 146 19.23 6.45 9.69
CA TYR A 146 18.65 5.15 9.35
C TYR A 146 18.81 4.79 7.87
N LEU A 147 19.66 5.50 7.13
CA LEU A 147 19.77 5.36 5.67
C LEU A 147 19.99 3.91 5.23
N ASN A 148 20.92 3.20 5.88
CA ASN A 148 21.21 1.80 5.51
C ASN A 148 20.03 0.88 5.80
N THR A 149 19.33 1.08 6.90
CA THR A 149 18.13 0.30 7.26
C THR A 149 17.01 0.56 6.27
N LEU A 150 16.74 1.83 5.97
CA LEU A 150 15.71 2.22 5.00
C LEU A 150 16.03 1.70 3.59
N ALA A 151 17.28 1.79 3.16
CA ALA A 151 17.72 1.23 1.88
C ALA A 151 17.55 -0.30 1.83
N SER A 152 17.83 -1.00 2.93
CA SER A 152 17.64 -2.45 3.03
C SER A 152 16.15 -2.83 2.95
N LEU A 153 15.28 -2.11 3.66
CA LEU A 153 13.83 -2.31 3.62
C LEU A 153 13.26 -2.04 2.22
N TYR A 154 13.69 -0.95 1.59
CA TYR A 154 13.30 -0.63 0.22
C TYR A 154 13.75 -1.72 -0.77
N SER A 155 15.00 -2.21 -0.64
CA SER A 155 15.50 -3.33 -1.43
C SER A 155 14.66 -4.60 -1.19
N GLY A 156 14.25 -4.86 0.05
CA GLY A 156 13.36 -5.98 0.40
C GLY A 156 12.01 -5.88 -0.32
N ASN A 157 11.40 -4.70 -0.31
CA ASN A 157 10.14 -4.44 -1.00
C ASN A 157 10.28 -4.65 -2.53
N ILE A 158 11.34 -4.11 -3.15
CA ILE A 158 11.61 -4.35 -4.59
C ILE A 158 11.77 -5.83 -4.91
N LYS A 159 12.48 -6.59 -4.06
CA LYS A 159 12.66 -8.04 -4.26
C LYS A 159 11.34 -8.79 -4.19
N GLN A 160 10.46 -8.40 -3.27
CA GLN A 160 9.11 -8.94 -3.17
C GLN A 160 8.29 -8.68 -4.44
N GLN A 161 8.25 -7.43 -4.91
CA GLN A 161 7.53 -7.06 -6.14
C GLN A 161 8.06 -7.84 -7.35
N ASN A 162 9.38 -7.92 -7.49
CA ASN A 162 10.02 -8.69 -8.55
C ASN A 162 9.73 -10.20 -8.45
N PHE A 163 9.62 -10.75 -7.23
CA PHE A 163 9.24 -12.14 -7.02
C PHE A 163 7.81 -12.39 -7.53
N HIS A 164 6.84 -11.54 -7.14
CA HIS A 164 5.45 -11.66 -7.58
C HIS A 164 5.32 -11.54 -9.10
N ALA A 165 5.98 -10.54 -9.71
CA ALA A 165 5.98 -10.35 -11.14
C ALA A 165 6.52 -11.59 -11.88
N LYS A 166 7.68 -12.10 -11.45
CA LYS A 166 8.29 -13.29 -12.06
C LYS A 166 7.45 -14.55 -11.85
N ALA A 167 6.91 -14.75 -10.65
CA ALA A 167 6.05 -15.90 -10.36
C ALA A 167 4.83 -15.94 -11.29
N ARG A 168 4.25 -14.76 -11.59
CA ARG A 168 3.10 -14.58 -12.46
C ARG A 168 3.45 -14.36 -13.94
N LYS A 169 4.73 -14.51 -14.32
CA LYS A 169 5.23 -14.40 -15.70
C LYS A 169 5.07 -13.01 -16.33
N TYR A 170 5.07 -11.95 -15.53
CA TYR A 170 5.22 -10.60 -16.05
C TYR A 170 6.67 -10.31 -16.45
N ALA A 171 6.89 -9.49 -17.46
CA ALA A 171 8.24 -9.11 -17.89
C ALA A 171 8.95 -8.24 -16.83
N SER A 172 8.20 -7.47 -16.06
CA SER A 172 8.73 -6.61 -15.00
C SER A 172 7.69 -6.40 -13.89
N SER A 173 8.13 -5.88 -12.73
CA SER A 173 7.23 -5.45 -11.66
C SER A 173 6.44 -4.17 -11.99
N LEU A 174 6.82 -3.46 -13.05
CA LEU A 174 6.08 -2.29 -13.54
C LEU A 174 4.90 -2.71 -14.43
N GLU A 175 5.00 -3.86 -15.07
CA GLU A 175 3.92 -4.43 -15.89
C GLU A 175 2.87 -5.15 -15.01
N ALA A 176 3.29 -5.71 -13.88
CA ALA A 176 2.44 -6.42 -12.93
C ALA A 176 1.57 -5.46 -12.12
#